data_cf3cef8b8b27f1307b97a9c9fff673b2
#
_entry.id   cf3cef8b8b27f1307b97a9c9fff673b2
#
_cell.length_a   1.000
_cell.length_b   1.000
_cell.length_c   1.000
_cell.angle_alpha   90.00
_cell.angle_beta   90.00
_cell.angle_gamma   90.00
#
_symmetry.space_group_name_H-M   'P 1'
#
loop_
_entity.id
_entity.type
_entity.pdbx_description
1 polymer ?
#
loop_
_entity_poly.entity_id
_entity_poly.type
_entity_poly.pdbx_seq_one_letter_code
_entity_poly.pdbx_strand_id
1 'polypeptide(L)'
;MSAWSAKNNLCFGQVKVSEKSNEITAIPLLLDLLDIEDSTITMDAMGCQFAIADKIVESKANYVLALKGNQGEFHDDIKLFLETNLTNKFSKIAHTVSKTLNGEHGRIEQRNVWLTNDIQWLIERHPRWKSIKGVAIVDSTREVQGKVSHEQRLYITSHGDKSADFIARAIRSHWFVENK
;
A
#
# COMPACT_ATOMS: atom_id res chain seq x y z
N MET A 1 16.67 3.16 9.86
CA MET A 1 15.39 3.44 9.16
C MET A 1 15.31 4.92 8.85
N SER A 2 14.82 5.31 7.68
CA SER A 2 14.69 6.69 7.26
C SER A 2 13.31 6.98 6.66
N ALA A 3 12.83 8.20 6.83
CA ALA A 3 11.63 8.71 6.19
C ALA A 3 12.01 9.61 5.01
N TRP A 4 11.41 9.36 3.86
CA TRP A 4 11.69 10.06 2.63
C TRP A 4 10.45 10.77 2.08
N SER A 5 10.59 12.04 1.70
CA SER A 5 9.54 12.77 0.99
C SER A 5 9.68 12.58 -0.52
N ALA A 6 8.74 11.87 -1.12
CA ALA A 6 8.69 11.70 -2.57
C ALA A 6 8.46 13.04 -3.31
N LYS A 7 7.68 13.97 -2.72
CA LYS A 7 7.38 15.28 -3.31
C LYS A 7 8.61 16.18 -3.34
N ASN A 8 9.39 16.20 -2.25
CA ASN A 8 10.52 17.12 -2.08
C ASN A 8 11.87 16.47 -2.41
N ASN A 9 11.87 15.16 -2.63
CA ASN A 9 13.07 14.36 -2.90
C ASN A 9 14.15 14.50 -1.81
N LEU A 10 13.71 14.50 -0.53
CA LEU A 10 14.54 14.74 0.64
C LEU A 10 14.27 13.71 1.73
N CYS A 11 15.31 13.33 2.48
CA CYS A 11 15.18 12.60 3.72
C CYS A 11 14.73 13.54 4.84
N PHE A 12 13.55 13.28 5.44
CA PHE A 12 12.98 14.11 6.50
C PHE A 12 13.42 13.71 7.90
N GLY A 13 13.83 12.48 8.06
CA GLY A 13 14.26 11.97 9.36
C GLY A 13 14.89 10.61 9.27
N GLN A 14 15.71 10.29 10.25
CA GLN A 14 16.36 9.00 10.35
C GLN A 14 16.45 8.57 11.82
N VAL A 15 16.12 7.30 12.08
CA VAL A 15 16.30 6.66 13.38
C VAL A 15 17.27 5.50 13.21
N LYS A 16 18.29 5.45 14.10
CA LYS A 16 19.22 4.33 14.13
C LYS A 16 18.49 3.10 14.70
N VAL A 17 18.46 2.03 13.94
CA VAL A 17 17.98 0.72 14.38
C VAL A 17 19.16 0.01 15.03
N SER A 18 19.05 -0.38 16.31
CA SER A 18 20.07 -1.18 16.97
C SER A 18 19.97 -2.64 16.50
N GLU A 19 21.07 -3.38 16.55
CA GLU A 19 21.10 -4.81 16.18
C GLU A 19 20.10 -5.69 16.94
N LYS A 20 19.57 -5.20 18.08
CA LYS A 20 18.59 -5.88 18.93
C LYS A 20 17.15 -5.39 18.76
N SER A 21 16.91 -4.29 18.02
CA SER A 21 15.57 -3.78 17.75
C SER A 21 15.20 -4.07 16.29
N ASN A 22 14.01 -4.62 16.07
CA ASN A 22 13.54 -4.81 14.72
C ASN A 22 13.02 -3.46 14.15
N GLU A 23 12.97 -3.32 12.83
CA GLU A 23 12.53 -2.09 12.15
C GLU A 23 11.10 -1.68 12.54
N ILE A 24 10.23 -2.63 12.86
CA ILE A 24 8.84 -2.39 13.32
C ILE A 24 8.81 -1.49 14.56
N THR A 25 9.75 -1.67 15.50
CA THR A 25 9.80 -0.86 16.73
C THR A 25 10.35 0.54 16.50
N ALA A 26 11.10 0.77 15.42
CA ALA A 26 11.64 2.07 15.06
C ALA A 26 10.63 2.95 14.30
N ILE A 27 9.63 2.36 13.63
CA ILE A 27 8.62 3.11 12.87
C ILE A 27 7.86 4.12 13.75
N PRO A 28 7.27 3.72 14.91
CA PRO A 28 6.56 4.67 15.76
C PRO A 28 7.44 5.84 16.24
N LEU A 29 8.70 5.56 16.56
CA LEU A 29 9.66 6.60 16.99
C LEU A 29 9.97 7.58 15.85
N LEU A 30 10.11 7.08 14.61
CA LEU A 30 10.34 7.92 13.46
C LEU A 30 9.11 8.79 13.15
N LEU A 31 7.90 8.23 13.27
CA LEU A 31 6.66 9.00 13.06
C LEU A 31 6.49 10.12 14.10
N ASP A 32 6.93 9.91 15.36
CA ASP A 32 6.88 10.93 16.41
C ASP A 32 7.83 12.12 16.17
N LEU A 33 8.89 11.91 15.38
CA LEU A 33 9.86 12.96 15.04
C LEU A 33 9.41 13.83 13.85
N LEU A 34 8.36 13.45 13.15
CA LEU A 34 7.93 14.07 11.91
C LEU A 34 6.58 14.74 12.06
N ASP A 35 6.44 15.91 11.46
CA ASP A 35 5.14 16.51 11.19
C ASP A 35 4.56 15.87 9.94
N ILE A 36 3.64 14.92 10.15
CA ILE A 36 3.01 14.12 9.08
C ILE A 36 1.55 14.49 8.82
N GLU A 37 1.01 15.52 9.47
CA GLU A 37 -0.37 15.97 9.26
C GLU A 37 -0.62 16.19 7.76
N ASP A 38 -1.79 15.78 7.27
CA ASP A 38 -2.23 15.84 5.86
C ASP A 38 -1.35 15.06 4.86
N SER A 39 -0.40 14.26 5.34
CA SER A 39 0.47 13.44 4.49
C SER A 39 -0.13 12.07 4.20
N THR A 40 0.40 11.39 3.17
CA THR A 40 0.15 9.98 2.89
C THR A 40 1.43 9.19 3.12
N ILE A 41 1.41 8.31 4.10
CA ILE A 41 2.54 7.46 4.47
C ILE A 41 2.44 6.14 3.69
N THR A 42 3.52 5.76 3.05
CA THR A 42 3.63 4.47 2.36
C THR A 42 4.69 3.62 3.04
N MET A 43 4.39 2.34 3.23
CA MET A 43 5.33 1.37 3.80
C MET A 43 5.19 0.03 3.10
N ASP A 44 6.26 -0.76 3.19
CA ASP A 44 6.25 -2.16 2.80
C ASP A 44 5.43 -3.02 3.79
N ALA A 45 5.37 -4.33 3.52
CA ALA A 45 4.55 -5.24 4.32
C ALA A 45 5.05 -5.43 5.75
N MET A 46 6.30 -5.11 6.06
CA MET A 46 6.82 -5.17 7.43
C MET A 46 6.24 -4.05 8.29
N GLY A 47 6.07 -2.86 7.71
CA GLY A 47 5.40 -1.72 8.36
C GLY A 47 3.87 -1.82 8.40
N CYS A 48 3.27 -2.82 7.74
CA CYS A 48 1.83 -3.05 7.75
C CYS A 48 1.40 -3.71 9.08
N GLN A 49 1.27 -2.89 10.11
CA GLN A 49 0.85 -3.30 11.46
C GLN A 49 -0.32 -2.40 11.91
N PHE A 50 -1.34 -2.99 12.57
CA PHE A 50 -2.53 -2.23 12.99
C PHE A 50 -2.17 -1.05 13.92
N ALA A 51 -1.21 -1.24 14.85
CA ALA A 51 -0.77 -0.19 15.76
C ALA A 51 -0.06 0.97 15.02
N ILE A 52 0.68 0.67 13.94
CA ILE A 52 1.32 1.68 13.10
C ILE A 52 0.26 2.42 12.27
N ALA A 53 -0.69 1.69 11.69
CA ALA A 53 -1.80 2.26 10.94
C ALA A 53 -2.64 3.24 11.80
N ASP A 54 -2.96 2.84 13.03
CA ASP A 54 -3.68 3.69 13.99
C ASP A 54 -2.87 4.94 14.34
N LYS A 55 -1.57 4.80 14.64
CA LYS A 55 -0.69 5.93 14.95
C LYS A 55 -0.63 6.96 13.81
N ILE A 56 -0.55 6.51 12.56
CA ILE A 56 -0.56 7.41 11.40
C ILE A 56 -1.87 8.22 11.37
N VAL A 57 -3.02 7.56 11.56
CA VAL A 57 -4.32 8.23 11.52
C VAL A 57 -4.53 9.15 12.73
N GLU A 58 -4.07 8.77 13.92
CA GLU A 58 -4.08 9.61 15.13
C GLU A 58 -3.24 10.89 14.93
N SER A 59 -2.18 10.83 14.11
CA SER A 59 -1.39 11.99 13.69
C SER A 59 -2.01 12.78 12.52
N LYS A 60 -3.29 12.56 12.21
CA LYS A 60 -4.05 13.19 11.11
C LYS A 60 -3.44 12.98 9.73
N ALA A 61 -2.70 11.91 9.55
CA ALA A 61 -2.17 11.47 8.28
C ALA A 61 -2.98 10.30 7.71
N ASN A 62 -2.71 9.93 6.47
CA ASN A 62 -3.28 8.77 5.82
C ASN A 62 -2.17 7.78 5.44
N TYR A 63 -2.57 6.56 5.12
CA TYR A 63 -1.61 5.54 4.71
C TYR A 63 -2.03 4.78 3.45
N VAL A 64 -1.02 4.22 2.78
CA VAL A 64 -1.11 3.15 1.79
C VAL A 64 -0.04 2.13 2.15
N LEU A 65 -0.44 1.00 2.73
CA LEU A 65 0.46 -0.04 3.24
C LEU A 65 0.37 -1.29 2.38
N ALA A 66 1.53 -1.87 2.02
CA ALA A 66 1.57 -3.16 1.36
C ALA A 66 1.15 -4.27 2.33
N LEU A 67 0.29 -5.18 1.88
CA LEU A 67 -0.24 -6.28 2.69
C LEU A 67 0.33 -7.61 2.19
N LYS A 68 0.84 -8.43 3.10
CA LYS A 68 1.34 -9.78 2.81
C LYS A 68 0.87 -10.78 3.87
N GLY A 69 1.17 -12.06 3.68
CA GLY A 69 0.76 -13.16 4.53
C GLY A 69 1.21 -13.09 6.01
N ASN A 70 2.11 -12.16 6.38
CA ASN A 70 2.46 -11.92 7.77
C ASN A 70 1.30 -11.37 8.63
N GLN A 71 0.17 -11.00 8.01
CA GLN A 71 -1.06 -10.56 8.69
C GLN A 71 -2.13 -11.67 8.82
N GLY A 72 -1.78 -12.94 8.50
CA GLY A 72 -2.64 -14.12 8.71
C GLY A 72 -4.02 -13.98 8.07
N GLU A 73 -5.08 -14.30 8.83
CA GLU A 73 -6.47 -14.30 8.34
C GLU A 73 -6.91 -12.97 7.72
N PHE A 74 -6.42 -11.85 8.23
CA PHE A 74 -6.72 -10.54 7.66
C PHE A 74 -6.23 -10.42 6.20
N HIS A 75 -5.02 -10.89 5.93
CA HIS A 75 -4.49 -10.96 4.57
C HIS A 75 -5.30 -11.92 3.69
N ASP A 76 -5.62 -13.11 4.21
CA ASP A 76 -6.27 -14.17 3.43
C ASP A 76 -7.70 -13.79 3.03
N ASP A 77 -8.43 -13.13 3.91
CA ASP A 77 -9.77 -12.60 3.63
C ASP A 77 -9.73 -11.51 2.55
N ILE A 78 -8.80 -10.56 2.66
CA ILE A 78 -8.62 -9.51 1.65
C ILE A 78 -8.20 -10.10 0.31
N LYS A 79 -7.27 -11.05 0.33
CA LYS A 79 -6.80 -11.73 -0.88
C LYS A 79 -7.96 -12.42 -1.60
N LEU A 80 -8.71 -13.26 -0.88
CA LEU A 80 -9.85 -13.97 -1.44
C LEU A 80 -10.89 -13.01 -2.01
N PHE A 81 -11.21 -11.94 -1.29
CA PHE A 81 -12.18 -10.93 -1.72
C PHE A 81 -11.73 -10.21 -2.99
N LEU A 82 -10.49 -9.74 -3.04
CA LEU A 82 -9.96 -9.00 -4.19
C LEU A 82 -9.77 -9.90 -5.42
N GLU A 83 -9.22 -11.10 -5.25
CA GLU A 83 -9.05 -12.07 -6.35
C GLU A 83 -10.41 -12.49 -6.92
N THR A 84 -11.41 -12.76 -6.08
CA THR A 84 -12.78 -13.10 -6.52
C THR A 84 -13.40 -11.96 -7.34
N ASN A 85 -13.26 -10.72 -6.88
CA ASN A 85 -13.82 -9.58 -7.61
C ASN A 85 -13.02 -9.25 -8.88
N LEU A 86 -11.72 -9.52 -8.91
CA LEU A 86 -10.90 -9.32 -10.08
C LEU A 86 -11.34 -10.21 -11.26
N THR A 87 -11.78 -11.46 -11.00
CA THR A 87 -12.27 -12.38 -12.03
C THR A 87 -13.47 -11.84 -12.81
N ASN A 88 -14.33 -11.03 -12.16
CA ASN A 88 -15.47 -10.38 -12.77
C ASN A 88 -15.24 -8.87 -13.03
N LYS A 89 -13.97 -8.42 -12.96
CA LYS A 89 -13.57 -7.02 -13.15
C LYS A 89 -14.29 -6.05 -12.21
N PHE A 90 -14.55 -6.50 -10.97
CA PHE A 90 -15.24 -5.74 -9.93
C PHE A 90 -16.66 -5.28 -10.31
N SER A 91 -17.31 -5.94 -11.26
CA SER A 91 -18.60 -5.49 -11.82
C SER A 91 -19.75 -5.44 -10.80
N LYS A 92 -19.60 -6.09 -9.64
CA LYS A 92 -20.65 -6.23 -8.62
C LYS A 92 -20.49 -5.31 -7.42
N ILE A 93 -19.38 -4.59 -7.31
CA ILE A 93 -19.09 -3.68 -6.20
C ILE A 93 -18.59 -2.34 -6.69
N ALA A 94 -18.79 -1.29 -5.88
CA ALA A 94 -18.26 0.03 -6.17
C ALA A 94 -16.74 0.01 -6.16
N HIS A 95 -16.12 0.50 -7.22
CA HIS A 95 -14.65 0.50 -7.37
C HIS A 95 -14.16 1.62 -8.27
N THR A 96 -12.87 1.88 -8.21
CA THR A 96 -12.13 2.66 -9.21
C THR A 96 -10.98 1.84 -9.76
N VAL A 97 -10.52 2.16 -10.97
CA VAL A 97 -9.40 1.45 -11.60
C VAL A 97 -8.44 2.44 -12.26
N SER A 98 -7.14 2.20 -12.06
CA SER A 98 -6.05 2.88 -12.76
C SER A 98 -5.32 1.88 -13.63
N LYS A 99 -5.10 2.22 -14.91
CA LYS A 99 -4.40 1.36 -15.86
C LYS A 99 -3.22 2.10 -16.45
N THR A 100 -2.04 1.48 -16.41
CA THR A 100 -0.84 2.03 -17.03
C THR A 100 -0.19 0.97 -17.92
N LEU A 101 0.30 1.41 -19.06
CA LEU A 101 1.10 0.62 -19.99
C LEU A 101 2.39 1.39 -20.26
N ASN A 102 3.51 0.82 -19.91
CA ASN A 102 4.82 1.38 -20.18
C ASN A 102 5.61 0.42 -21.07
N GLY A 103 6.27 0.96 -22.08
CA GLY A 103 7.12 0.20 -22.99
C GLY A 103 8.41 0.96 -23.24
N GLU A 104 9.54 0.44 -22.72
CA GLU A 104 10.87 1.01 -22.92
C GLU A 104 11.92 -0.10 -23.04
N HIS A 105 12.88 0.08 -23.96
CA HIS A 105 14.09 -0.79 -24.09
C HIS A 105 13.78 -2.30 -24.12
N GLY A 106 12.75 -2.73 -24.86
CA GLY A 106 12.39 -4.15 -24.98
C GLY A 106 11.68 -4.73 -23.76
N ARG A 107 11.18 -3.87 -22.87
CA ARG A 107 10.33 -4.20 -21.72
C ARG A 107 8.95 -3.59 -21.92
N ILE A 108 7.92 -4.41 -21.79
CA ILE A 108 6.51 -3.96 -21.72
C ILE A 108 6.01 -4.28 -20.32
N GLU A 109 5.43 -3.30 -19.65
CA GLU A 109 4.81 -3.47 -18.34
C GLU A 109 3.40 -2.89 -18.36
N GLN A 110 2.43 -3.75 -18.18
CA GLN A 110 1.04 -3.37 -17.93
C GLN A 110 0.76 -3.51 -16.44
N ARG A 111 0.20 -2.46 -15.84
CA ARG A 111 -0.19 -2.45 -14.43
C ARG A 111 -1.61 -1.92 -14.29
N ASN A 112 -2.45 -2.69 -13.63
CA ASN A 112 -3.81 -2.31 -13.29
C ASN A 112 -3.92 -2.24 -11.76
N VAL A 113 -4.42 -1.13 -11.24
CA VAL A 113 -4.70 -0.95 -9.81
C VAL A 113 -6.20 -0.84 -9.64
N TRP A 114 -6.78 -1.77 -8.90
CA TRP A 114 -8.19 -1.79 -8.55
C TRP A 114 -8.33 -1.41 -7.10
N LEU A 115 -9.20 -0.45 -6.79
CA LEU A 115 -9.48 0.03 -5.44
C LEU A 115 -10.97 -0.07 -5.16
N THR A 116 -11.33 -0.60 -4.00
CA THR A 116 -12.70 -0.54 -3.48
C THR A 116 -12.72 -0.06 -2.03
N ASN A 117 -13.75 0.70 -1.69
CA ASN A 117 -14.10 1.12 -0.34
C ASN A 117 -15.33 0.36 0.19
N ASP A 118 -15.86 -0.60 -0.56
CA ASP A 118 -16.95 -1.48 -0.15
C ASP A 118 -16.43 -2.63 0.72
N ILE A 119 -16.03 -2.28 1.96
CA ILE A 119 -15.30 -3.16 2.89
C ILE A 119 -15.92 -3.18 4.29
N GLN A 120 -17.19 -2.83 4.45
CA GLN A 120 -17.83 -2.83 5.76
C GLN A 120 -17.73 -4.19 6.46
N TRP A 121 -17.92 -5.27 5.71
CA TRP A 121 -17.77 -6.65 6.18
C TRP A 121 -16.38 -6.94 6.77
N LEU A 122 -15.32 -6.33 6.19
CA LEU A 122 -13.93 -6.54 6.63
C LEU A 122 -13.68 -5.87 7.98
N ILE A 123 -14.22 -4.66 8.17
CA ILE A 123 -14.12 -3.91 9.44
C ILE A 123 -14.83 -4.66 10.57
N GLU A 124 -16.00 -5.23 10.29
CA GLU A 124 -16.77 -6.03 11.25
C GLU A 124 -16.03 -7.31 11.64
N ARG A 125 -15.39 -7.97 10.68
CA ARG A 125 -14.64 -9.22 10.90
C ARG A 125 -13.28 -8.99 11.56
N HIS A 126 -12.63 -7.86 11.28
CA HIS A 126 -11.29 -7.51 11.78
C HIS A 126 -11.27 -6.16 12.52
N PRO A 127 -11.90 -6.05 13.70
CA PRO A 127 -12.12 -4.76 14.40
C PRO A 127 -10.81 -4.09 14.88
N ARG A 128 -9.67 -4.79 14.85
CA ARG A 128 -8.35 -4.20 15.12
C ARG A 128 -7.90 -3.23 14.02
N TRP A 129 -8.40 -3.41 12.79
CA TRP A 129 -8.09 -2.58 11.64
C TRP A 129 -9.14 -1.47 11.43
N LYS A 130 -9.53 -0.81 12.52
CA LYS A 130 -10.62 0.20 12.54
C LYS A 130 -10.38 1.41 11.64
N SER A 131 -9.11 1.72 11.32
CA SER A 131 -8.72 2.87 10.50
C SER A 131 -8.75 2.61 8.98
N ILE A 132 -8.95 1.35 8.56
CA ILE A 132 -9.02 0.98 7.14
C ILE A 132 -10.28 1.54 6.50
N LYS A 133 -10.14 2.12 5.30
CA LYS A 133 -11.26 2.62 4.50
C LYS A 133 -11.29 2.09 3.08
N GLY A 134 -10.24 1.38 2.66
CA GLY A 134 -10.19 0.79 1.34
C GLY A 134 -9.13 -0.30 1.21
N VAL A 135 -9.35 -1.20 0.25
CA VAL A 135 -8.39 -2.24 -0.15
C VAL A 135 -8.13 -2.16 -1.63
N ALA A 136 -6.89 -2.44 -2.03
CA ALA A 136 -6.50 -2.41 -3.42
C ALA A 136 -5.68 -3.63 -3.83
N ILE A 137 -5.83 -4.04 -5.10
CA ILE A 137 -4.97 -5.02 -5.74
C ILE A 137 -4.26 -4.37 -6.92
N VAL A 138 -2.94 -4.53 -6.97
CA VAL A 138 -2.11 -4.21 -8.12
C VAL A 138 -1.87 -5.49 -8.88
N ASP A 139 -2.42 -5.54 -10.10
CA ASP A 139 -2.29 -6.66 -11.02
C ASP A 139 -1.34 -6.25 -12.15
N SER A 140 -0.15 -6.85 -12.19
CA SER A 140 0.94 -6.45 -13.09
C SER A 140 1.35 -7.60 -14.00
N THR A 141 1.46 -7.30 -15.30
CA THR A 141 2.07 -8.19 -16.28
C THR A 141 3.30 -7.49 -16.84
N ARG A 142 4.42 -8.18 -16.85
CA ARG A 142 5.69 -7.67 -17.36
C ARG A 142 6.27 -8.63 -18.38
N GLU A 143 6.60 -8.13 -19.56
CA GLU A 143 7.30 -8.84 -20.60
C GLU A 143 8.71 -8.25 -20.77
N VAL A 144 9.73 -9.11 -20.73
CA VAL A 144 11.14 -8.77 -20.95
C VAL A 144 11.76 -9.85 -21.85
N GLN A 145 12.24 -9.46 -23.01
CA GLN A 145 12.85 -10.40 -23.97
C GLN A 145 11.98 -11.63 -24.28
N GLY A 146 10.66 -11.41 -24.44
CA GLY A 146 9.70 -12.48 -24.72
C GLY A 146 9.29 -13.35 -23.52
N LYS A 147 9.86 -13.10 -22.33
CA LYS A 147 9.43 -13.77 -21.09
C LYS A 147 8.38 -12.94 -20.39
N VAL A 148 7.22 -13.54 -20.16
CA VAL A 148 6.10 -12.91 -19.45
C VAL A 148 6.10 -13.34 -18.00
N SER A 149 6.01 -12.38 -17.09
CA SER A 149 5.76 -12.59 -15.66
C SER A 149 4.51 -11.86 -15.22
N HIS A 150 3.81 -12.45 -14.27
CA HIS A 150 2.59 -11.91 -13.68
C HIS A 150 2.75 -11.82 -12.16
N GLU A 151 2.36 -10.70 -11.58
CA GLU A 151 2.48 -10.45 -10.14
C GLU A 151 1.24 -9.71 -9.63
N GLN A 152 0.74 -10.15 -8.48
CA GLN A 152 -0.32 -9.47 -7.75
C GLN A 152 0.19 -9.02 -6.39
N ARG A 153 -0.14 -7.77 -6.00
CA ARG A 153 0.20 -7.21 -4.71
C ARG A 153 -1.02 -6.54 -4.09
N LEU A 154 -1.21 -6.78 -2.79
CA LEU A 154 -2.34 -6.25 -2.04
C LEU A 154 -1.91 -5.05 -1.22
N TYR A 155 -2.82 -4.09 -1.08
CA TYR A 155 -2.62 -2.88 -0.29
C TYR A 155 -3.87 -2.55 0.51
N ILE A 156 -3.66 -1.92 1.66
CA ILE A 156 -4.71 -1.33 2.47
C ILE A 156 -4.49 0.18 2.58
N THR A 157 -5.58 0.93 2.75
CA THR A 157 -5.51 2.39 2.85
C THR A 157 -6.55 2.95 3.83
N SER A 158 -6.19 4.07 4.48
CA SER A 158 -7.12 4.89 5.26
C SER A 158 -7.84 5.96 4.43
N HIS A 159 -7.50 6.10 3.14
CA HIS A 159 -8.23 6.99 2.24
C HIS A 159 -9.60 6.43 1.88
N GLY A 160 -10.66 7.19 2.19
CA GLY A 160 -12.03 6.85 1.82
C GLY A 160 -12.55 7.57 0.57
N ASP A 161 -11.83 8.61 0.13
CA ASP A 161 -12.23 9.56 -0.92
C ASP A 161 -11.32 9.57 -2.14
N LYS A 162 -10.21 8.85 -2.11
CA LYS A 162 -9.24 8.83 -3.21
C LYS A 162 -9.54 7.75 -4.24
N SER A 163 -9.18 8.03 -5.49
CA SER A 163 -9.31 7.09 -6.60
C SER A 163 -8.12 6.12 -6.67
N ALA A 164 -8.28 5.06 -7.48
CA ALA A 164 -7.20 4.13 -7.79
C ALA A 164 -5.97 4.82 -8.43
N ASP A 165 -6.15 5.93 -9.16
CA ASP A 165 -5.03 6.70 -9.72
C ASP A 165 -4.17 7.35 -8.63
N PHE A 166 -4.81 7.85 -7.57
CA PHE A 166 -4.06 8.38 -6.43
C PHE A 166 -3.26 7.27 -5.73
N ILE A 167 -3.89 6.14 -5.45
CA ILE A 167 -3.24 4.99 -4.80
C ILE A 167 -2.10 4.45 -5.68
N ALA A 168 -2.30 4.34 -6.99
CA ALA A 168 -1.27 3.92 -7.93
C ALA A 168 -0.03 4.83 -7.89
N ARG A 169 -0.23 6.16 -7.84
CA ARG A 169 0.87 7.12 -7.71
C ARG A 169 1.58 6.99 -6.36
N ALA A 170 0.85 6.83 -5.26
CA ALA A 170 1.44 6.65 -3.94
C ALA A 170 2.33 5.39 -3.89
N ILE A 171 1.81 4.26 -4.40
CA ILE A 171 2.57 3.00 -4.50
C ILE A 171 3.82 3.18 -5.36
N ARG A 172 3.71 3.85 -6.51
CA ARG A 172 4.84 4.08 -7.40
C ARG A 172 5.91 4.96 -6.78
N SER A 173 5.52 5.99 -6.03
CA SER A 173 6.44 6.87 -5.32
C SER A 173 7.26 6.13 -4.26
N HIS A 174 6.68 5.16 -3.58
CA HIS A 174 7.38 4.30 -2.63
C HIS A 174 8.56 3.55 -3.31
N TRP A 175 8.31 2.92 -4.46
CA TRP A 175 9.33 2.17 -5.20
C TRP A 175 10.47 3.02 -5.76
N PHE A 176 10.24 4.31 -6.05
CA PHE A 176 11.30 5.21 -6.49
C PHE A 176 12.32 5.49 -5.40
N VAL A 177 11.93 5.39 -4.14
CA VAL A 177 12.82 5.63 -2.99
C VAL A 177 13.74 4.43 -2.74
N GLU A 178 13.23 3.21 -2.94
CA GLU A 178 14.00 1.98 -2.73
C GLU A 178 15.07 1.73 -3.82
N ASN A 179 14.94 2.36 -4.98
CA ASN A 179 15.84 2.18 -6.12
C ASN A 179 16.83 3.34 -6.33
N LYS A 180 17.03 4.21 -5.33
CA LYS A 180 18.06 5.24 -5.27
C LYS A 180 19.19 4.83 -4.35
#